data_528e2695e1e482c400838d117bebdb91
#
_entry.id   528e2695e1e482c400838d117bebdb91
#
_cell.length_a   1.000
_cell.length_b   1.000
_cell.length_c   1.000
_cell.angle_alpha   90.00
_cell.angle_beta   90.00
_cell.angle_gamma   90.00
#
_symmetry.space_group_name_H-M   'P 1'
#
loop_
_entity.id
_entity.type
_entity.pdbx_description
1 polymer ?
#
loop_
_entity_poly.entity_id
_entity_poly.type
_entity_poly.pdbx_seq_one_letter_code
_entity_poly.pdbx_strand_id
1 'polypeptide(L)'
;MLDKEISRTVSVIVERRPAASRWADWIWAPSEIIEGEAAAEPFAALGETADGVARFFAGSADIILHRKETEAYRINLAGDRVLYAVLLADDEAGTPWVLHAVTASPYEAQDHLDSGDEIVEALPMPPAIADLIEAFCAFHHKEEPFIKRKRDRVKTEELKFGKEPIFARTGRFPSSGEGGGDG
;
A
#
# COMPACT_ATOMS: atom_id res chain seq x y z
N MET A 1 24.57 15.64 12.49
CA MET A 1 24.36 14.35 11.85
C MET A 1 22.87 14.15 11.88
N LEU A 2 22.17 14.41 10.79
CA LEU A 2 20.72 14.13 10.74
C LEU A 2 20.56 12.62 10.69
N ASP A 3 19.85 12.10 11.68
CA ASP A 3 19.68 10.67 11.87
C ASP A 3 18.97 10.03 10.66
N LYS A 4 19.26 8.76 10.41
CA LYS A 4 18.62 7.98 9.34
C LYS A 4 17.12 7.83 9.54
N GLU A 5 16.67 8.13 10.75
CA GLU A 5 15.30 8.08 11.21
C GLU A 5 15.01 9.28 12.09
N ILE A 6 13.83 9.84 11.96
CA ILE A 6 13.29 10.89 12.84
C ILE A 6 11.91 10.41 13.28
N SER A 7 11.62 10.58 14.57
CA SER A 7 10.28 10.32 15.10
C SER A 7 9.61 11.61 15.57
N ARG A 8 8.29 11.62 15.49
CA ARG A 8 7.45 12.69 16.03
C ARG A 8 6.15 12.10 16.56
N THR A 9 5.86 12.37 17.82
CA THR A 9 4.63 11.91 18.45
C THR A 9 3.43 12.72 17.99
N VAL A 10 2.34 12.02 17.70
CA VAL A 10 1.02 12.59 17.40
C VAL A 10 -0.04 11.87 18.20
N SER A 11 -1.15 12.53 18.42
CA SER A 11 -2.34 11.99 19.08
C SER A 11 -3.48 11.85 18.09
N VAL A 12 -4.26 10.77 18.22
CA VAL A 12 -5.37 10.48 17.31
C VAL A 12 -6.69 10.53 18.07
N ILE A 13 -7.66 11.20 17.46
CA ILE A 13 -9.04 11.24 17.91
C ILE A 13 -9.87 10.35 17.01
N VAL A 14 -10.73 9.53 17.60
CA VAL A 14 -11.71 8.72 16.89
C VAL A 14 -13.12 9.19 17.17
N GLU A 15 -13.98 9.01 16.21
CA GLU A 15 -15.41 9.25 16.32
C GLU A 15 -16.17 7.94 16.27
N ARG A 16 -17.22 7.90 17.08
CA ARG A 16 -18.24 6.87 17.03
C ARG A 16 -19.55 7.51 16.64
N ARG A 17 -20.15 7.04 15.59
CA ARG A 17 -21.46 7.51 15.11
C ARG A 17 -22.44 6.36 14.95
N PRO A 18 -23.76 6.60 15.08
CA PRO A 18 -24.74 5.58 14.83
C PRO A 18 -24.62 5.03 13.41
N ALA A 19 -24.68 3.69 13.29
CA ALA A 19 -24.72 3.06 11.98
C ALA A 19 -26.15 3.04 11.43
N ALA A 20 -26.27 3.29 10.12
CA ALA A 20 -27.55 3.09 9.42
C ALA A 20 -27.79 1.60 9.09
N SER A 21 -26.89 0.71 9.49
CA SER A 21 -26.94 -0.72 9.21
C SER A 21 -27.61 -1.49 10.34
N ARG A 22 -28.37 -2.53 9.96
CA ARG A 22 -28.95 -3.50 10.92
C ARG A 22 -27.93 -4.50 11.49
N TRP A 23 -26.69 -4.44 11.00
CA TRP A 23 -25.62 -5.39 11.36
C TRP A 23 -24.61 -4.82 12.36
N ALA A 24 -24.61 -3.51 12.55
CA ALA A 24 -23.75 -2.83 13.50
C ALA A 24 -24.51 -1.65 14.12
N ASP A 25 -24.33 -1.43 15.40
CA ASP A 25 -24.93 -0.28 16.10
C ASP A 25 -24.13 0.99 15.87
N TRP A 26 -22.83 0.86 15.69
CA TRP A 26 -21.88 1.96 15.63
C TRP A 26 -20.88 1.82 14.49
N ILE A 27 -20.50 2.98 13.93
CA ILE A 27 -19.36 3.11 13.03
C ILE A 27 -18.30 3.88 13.78
N TRP A 28 -17.07 3.33 13.76
CA TRP A 28 -15.89 3.94 14.34
C TRP A 28 -14.95 4.37 13.21
N ALA A 29 -14.38 5.58 13.32
CA ALA A 29 -13.37 6.06 12.39
C ALA A 29 -12.43 7.06 13.07
N PRO A 30 -11.13 7.05 12.78
CA PRO A 30 -10.25 8.16 13.06
C PRO A 30 -10.80 9.44 12.43
N SER A 31 -10.75 10.55 13.16
CA SER A 31 -11.33 11.83 12.68
C SER A 31 -10.36 13.00 12.71
N GLU A 32 -9.35 12.95 13.56
CA GLU A 32 -8.40 14.05 13.74
C GLU A 32 -7.06 13.54 14.22
N ILE A 33 -5.98 14.17 13.72
CA ILE A 33 -4.61 13.98 14.23
C ILE A 33 -4.11 15.31 14.78
N ILE A 34 -3.62 15.28 16.01
CA ILE A 34 -3.09 16.43 16.72
C ILE A 34 -1.60 16.20 16.97
N GLU A 35 -0.79 17.25 16.80
CA GLU A 35 0.64 17.18 17.12
C GLU A 35 0.88 17.04 18.62
N GLY A 36 1.82 16.19 18.98
CA GLY A 36 2.24 15.95 20.34
C GLY A 36 1.48 14.83 21.05
N GLU A 37 1.93 14.57 22.27
CA GLU A 37 1.33 13.59 23.15
C GLU A 37 0.24 14.23 24.00
N ALA A 38 -0.95 13.65 24.00
CA ALA A 38 -2.02 14.10 24.89
C ALA A 38 -1.98 13.34 26.21
N ALA A 39 -2.14 14.06 27.33
CA ALA A 39 -2.21 13.50 28.68
C ALA A 39 -3.60 12.94 28.96
N ALA A 40 -4.06 11.96 28.18
CA ALA A 40 -5.33 11.30 28.36
C ALA A 40 -5.18 9.79 28.25
N GLU A 41 -6.03 9.06 28.96
CA GLU A 41 -6.06 7.61 28.84
C GLU A 41 -6.68 7.20 27.48
N PRO A 42 -6.21 6.12 26.84
CA PRO A 42 -6.81 5.61 25.63
C PRO A 42 -8.32 5.39 25.77
N PHE A 43 -9.05 5.84 24.80
CA PHE A 43 -10.52 5.85 24.76
C PHE A 43 -11.22 6.71 25.83
N ALA A 44 -10.52 7.65 26.45
CA ALA A 44 -11.16 8.68 27.24
C ALA A 44 -12.16 9.47 26.38
N ALA A 45 -13.38 9.64 26.86
CA ALA A 45 -14.42 10.37 26.16
C ALA A 45 -14.08 11.88 26.15
N LEU A 46 -14.15 12.49 24.99
CA LEU A 46 -13.90 13.92 24.77
C LEU A 46 -15.18 14.74 24.63
N GLY A 47 -16.32 14.07 24.47
CA GLY A 47 -17.61 14.68 24.33
C GLY A 47 -18.46 14.02 23.26
N GLU A 48 -19.70 14.50 23.16
CA GLU A 48 -20.67 14.05 22.17
C GLU A 48 -21.35 15.26 21.53
N THR A 49 -21.59 15.20 20.22
CA THR A 49 -22.30 16.24 19.50
C THR A 49 -23.82 16.02 19.59
N ALA A 50 -24.61 17.05 19.24
CA ALA A 50 -26.08 16.94 19.22
C ALA A 50 -26.59 15.88 18.24
N ASP A 51 -25.80 15.51 17.23
CA ASP A 51 -26.12 14.49 16.23
C ASP A 51 -25.77 13.06 16.68
N GLY A 52 -25.37 12.88 17.93
CA GLY A 52 -25.02 11.58 18.51
C GLY A 52 -23.63 11.06 18.09
N VAL A 53 -22.74 11.95 17.61
CA VAL A 53 -21.34 11.62 17.33
C VAL A 53 -20.53 11.78 18.59
N ALA A 54 -20.05 10.68 19.14
CA ALA A 54 -19.18 10.70 20.31
C ALA A 54 -17.71 10.69 19.89
N ARG A 55 -16.88 11.49 20.54
CA ARG A 55 -15.44 11.63 20.29
C ARG A 55 -14.62 11.04 21.43
N PHE A 56 -13.59 10.32 21.09
CA PHE A 56 -12.70 9.67 22.05
C PHE A 56 -11.24 9.90 21.66
N PHE A 57 -10.39 9.92 22.66
CA PHE A 57 -8.94 9.90 22.47
C PHE A 57 -8.49 8.47 22.17
N ALA A 58 -8.03 8.17 20.95
CA ALA A 58 -7.61 6.81 20.61
C ALA A 58 -6.26 6.43 21.20
N GLY A 59 -5.39 7.40 21.40
CA GLY A 59 -4.03 7.20 21.86
C GLY A 59 -3.02 8.11 21.17
N SER A 60 -1.77 7.99 21.55
CA SER A 60 -0.64 8.64 20.90
C SER A 60 0.27 7.61 20.24
N ALA A 61 0.84 7.96 19.11
CA ALA A 61 1.80 7.13 18.38
C ALA A 61 2.91 7.99 17.77
N ASP A 62 4.06 7.38 17.55
CA ASP A 62 5.16 8.02 16.87
C ASP A 62 5.06 7.81 15.36
N ILE A 63 5.12 8.90 14.61
CA ILE A 63 5.40 8.84 13.18
C ILE A 63 6.90 8.68 13.05
N ILE A 64 7.35 7.59 12.44
CA ILE A 64 8.76 7.33 12.20
C ILE A 64 9.06 7.55 10.72
N LEU A 65 9.95 8.50 10.44
CA LEU A 65 10.37 8.79 9.07
C LEU A 65 11.66 8.01 8.76
N HIS A 66 11.60 7.19 7.74
CA HIS A 66 12.72 6.39 7.26
C HIS A 66 13.30 6.94 5.97
N ARG A 67 14.62 7.05 5.88
CA ARG A 67 15.32 7.54 4.69
C ARG A 67 14.96 6.78 3.40
N LYS A 68 14.61 5.51 3.51
CA LYS A 68 14.24 4.67 2.36
C LYS A 68 12.85 4.99 1.81
N GLU A 69 12.00 5.65 2.61
CA GLU A 69 10.60 5.96 2.30
C GLU A 69 10.42 7.39 1.76
N THR A 70 11.48 8.14 1.50
CA THR A 70 11.41 9.54 1.06
C THR A 70 10.64 9.73 -0.23
N GLU A 71 10.62 8.74 -1.13
CA GLU A 71 9.80 8.78 -2.34
C GLU A 71 8.30 8.73 -2.00
N ALA A 72 7.89 7.82 -1.11
CA ALA A 72 6.52 7.71 -0.63
C ALA A 72 6.04 9.00 0.03
N TYR A 73 6.87 9.59 0.89
CA TYR A 73 6.56 10.87 1.54
C TYR A 73 6.40 12.01 0.53
N ARG A 74 7.26 12.08 -0.49
CA ARG A 74 7.15 13.09 -1.54
C ARG A 74 5.86 12.95 -2.36
N ILE A 75 5.45 11.74 -2.65
CA ILE A 75 4.18 11.46 -3.33
C ILE A 75 3.02 11.98 -2.48
N ASN A 76 3.01 11.70 -1.19
CA ASN A 76 1.99 12.17 -0.26
C ASN A 76 1.97 13.71 -0.18
N LEU A 77 3.13 14.36 -0.01
CA LEU A 77 3.24 15.82 0.05
C LEU A 77 2.82 16.52 -1.25
N ALA A 78 3.03 15.88 -2.40
CA ALA A 78 2.59 16.40 -3.70
C ALA A 78 1.10 16.20 -3.94
N GLY A 79 0.47 15.27 -3.22
CA GLY A 79 -0.94 14.93 -3.29
C GLY A 79 -1.77 15.56 -2.16
N ASP A 80 -2.45 14.73 -1.41
CA ASP A 80 -3.46 15.16 -0.44
C ASP A 80 -2.89 15.66 0.90
N ARG A 81 -1.62 15.46 1.16
CA ARG A 81 -0.94 15.84 2.42
C ARG A 81 -1.64 15.27 3.64
N VAL A 82 -1.69 13.96 3.74
CA VAL A 82 -2.42 13.25 4.78
C VAL A 82 -1.48 12.41 5.65
N LEU A 83 -1.93 12.10 6.85
CA LEU A 83 -1.41 11.02 7.67
C LEU A 83 -2.45 9.90 7.72
N TYR A 84 -1.98 8.70 7.68
CA TYR A 84 -2.83 7.52 7.78
C TYR A 84 -2.82 7.02 9.22
N ALA A 85 -3.99 7.05 9.87
CA ALA A 85 -4.17 6.48 11.19
C ALA A 85 -4.72 5.05 11.05
N VAL A 86 -4.10 4.12 11.74
CA VAL A 86 -4.41 2.68 11.70
C VAL A 86 -4.92 2.25 13.05
N LEU A 87 -6.15 1.74 13.08
CA LEU A 87 -6.75 1.13 14.27
C LEU A 87 -6.87 -0.37 14.07
N LEU A 88 -6.52 -1.12 15.10
CA LEU A 88 -6.64 -2.56 15.17
C LEU A 88 -7.72 -2.95 16.18
N ALA A 89 -8.54 -3.93 15.87
CA ALA A 89 -9.46 -4.51 16.84
C ALA A 89 -8.66 -5.32 17.86
N ASP A 90 -8.91 -5.06 19.14
CA ASP A 90 -8.30 -5.80 20.24
C ASP A 90 -9.34 -6.11 21.31
N ASP A 91 -9.81 -7.33 21.33
CA ASP A 91 -10.81 -7.80 22.30
C ASP A 91 -10.25 -7.87 23.74
N GLU A 92 -8.95 -7.90 23.92
CA GLU A 92 -8.30 -7.99 25.23
C GLU A 92 -8.03 -6.61 25.84
N ALA A 93 -7.97 -5.57 25.04
CA ALA A 93 -7.66 -4.21 25.50
C ALA A 93 -8.78 -3.56 26.33
N GLY A 94 -9.99 -4.13 26.34
CA GLY A 94 -11.17 -3.55 26.99
C GLY A 94 -11.72 -2.31 26.27
N THR A 95 -11.19 -2.00 25.11
CA THR A 95 -11.62 -0.95 24.19
C THR A 95 -11.92 -1.57 22.82
N PRO A 96 -12.86 -1.01 22.03
CA PRO A 96 -13.24 -1.62 20.76
C PRO A 96 -12.11 -1.60 19.73
N TRP A 97 -11.17 -0.67 19.86
CA TRP A 97 -10.06 -0.45 18.95
C TRP A 97 -8.81 -0.02 19.70
N VAL A 98 -7.65 -0.30 19.14
CA VAL A 98 -6.36 0.18 19.64
C VAL A 98 -5.68 0.95 18.51
N LEU A 99 -5.10 2.11 18.82
CA LEU A 99 -4.26 2.83 17.89
C LEU A 99 -2.98 2.00 17.65
N HIS A 100 -2.86 1.47 16.44
CA HIS A 100 -1.76 0.60 16.04
C HIS A 100 -0.58 1.39 15.48
N ALA A 101 -0.85 2.31 14.54
CA ALA A 101 0.17 3.10 13.87
C ALA A 101 -0.38 4.42 13.33
N VAL A 102 0.53 5.37 13.11
CA VAL A 102 0.30 6.54 12.26
C VAL A 102 1.46 6.67 11.30
N THR A 103 1.18 6.72 10.00
CA THR A 103 2.22 6.79 8.99
C THR A 103 1.96 7.89 7.95
N ALA A 104 3.06 8.42 7.40
CA ALA A 104 3.02 9.34 6.26
C ALA A 104 3.23 8.61 4.91
N SER A 105 3.55 7.31 4.95
CA SER A 105 3.78 6.49 3.76
C SER A 105 2.46 5.92 3.22
N PRO A 106 2.03 6.29 2.01
CA PRO A 106 0.87 5.67 1.38
C PRO A 106 1.07 4.19 1.08
N TYR A 107 2.31 3.72 0.95
CA TYR A 107 2.61 2.31 0.70
C TYR A 107 2.39 1.48 1.97
N GLU A 108 2.88 1.98 3.12
CA GLU A 108 2.64 1.33 4.42
C GLU A 108 1.14 1.31 4.76
N ALA A 109 0.43 2.41 4.47
CA ALA A 109 -1.02 2.45 4.64
C ALA A 109 -1.75 1.41 3.77
N GLN A 110 -1.27 1.19 2.53
CA GLN A 110 -1.83 0.17 1.65
C GLN A 110 -1.60 -1.24 2.20
N ASP A 111 -0.42 -1.53 2.76
CA ASP A 111 -0.13 -2.82 3.37
C ASP A 111 -1.10 -3.13 4.54
N HIS A 112 -1.44 -2.11 5.33
CA HIS A 112 -2.45 -2.24 6.39
C HIS A 112 -3.87 -2.46 5.83
N LEU A 113 -4.26 -1.77 4.77
CA LEU A 113 -5.55 -1.97 4.11
C LEU A 113 -5.70 -3.38 3.55
N ASP A 114 -4.63 -3.95 3.04
CA ASP A 114 -4.62 -5.29 2.44
C ASP A 114 -4.79 -6.40 3.50
N SER A 115 -4.53 -6.12 4.77
CA SER A 115 -4.77 -7.06 5.89
C SER A 115 -6.26 -7.33 6.12
N GLY A 116 -7.12 -6.32 5.90
CA GLY A 116 -8.57 -6.41 6.00
C GLY A 116 -9.14 -6.38 7.42
N ASP A 117 -8.31 -6.43 8.45
CA ASP A 117 -8.71 -6.47 9.86
C ASP A 117 -8.52 -5.11 10.57
N GLU A 118 -8.05 -4.12 9.85
CA GLU A 118 -7.69 -2.81 10.36
C GLU A 118 -8.58 -1.71 9.79
N ILE A 119 -8.81 -0.65 10.57
CA ILE A 119 -9.37 0.59 10.06
C ILE A 119 -8.22 1.51 9.71
N VAL A 120 -8.14 1.92 8.46
CA VAL A 120 -7.13 2.87 7.96
C VAL A 120 -7.84 4.09 7.40
N GLU A 121 -7.58 5.26 7.98
CA GLU A 121 -8.17 6.52 7.53
C GLU A 121 -7.08 7.55 7.22
N ALA A 122 -7.25 8.22 6.09
CA ALA A 122 -6.41 9.33 5.68
C ALA A 122 -6.96 10.64 6.28
N LEU A 123 -6.17 11.28 7.13
CA LEU A 123 -6.54 12.50 7.84
C LEU A 123 -5.60 13.65 7.45
N PRO A 124 -6.07 14.91 7.47
CA PRO A 124 -5.23 16.05 7.17
C PRO A 124 -3.97 16.06 8.03
N MET A 125 -2.84 16.27 7.40
CA MET A 125 -1.54 16.33 8.07
C MET A 125 -1.40 17.67 8.80
N PRO A 126 -1.06 17.68 10.10
CA PRO A 126 -0.73 18.93 10.80
C PRO A 126 0.41 19.66 10.09
N PRO A 127 0.35 21.01 9.95
CA PRO A 127 1.35 21.78 9.22
C PRO A 127 2.78 21.56 9.70
N ALA A 128 3.01 21.48 10.99
CA ALA A 128 4.35 21.23 11.54
C ALA A 128 4.92 19.85 11.19
N ILE A 129 4.04 18.85 11.02
CA ILE A 129 4.44 17.52 10.54
C ILE A 129 4.77 17.58 9.06
N ALA A 130 3.98 18.31 8.25
CA ALA A 130 4.28 18.51 6.84
C ALA A 130 5.65 19.16 6.64
N ASP A 131 5.94 20.25 7.37
CA ASP A 131 7.22 20.95 7.34
C ASP A 131 8.39 20.04 7.72
N LEU A 132 8.19 19.19 8.74
CA LEU A 132 9.18 18.20 9.16
C LEU A 132 9.48 17.18 8.04
N ILE A 133 8.44 16.65 7.41
CA ILE A 133 8.59 15.67 6.33
C ILE A 133 9.23 16.31 5.10
N GLU A 134 8.85 17.54 4.75
CA GLU A 134 9.48 18.31 3.66
C GLU A 134 10.98 18.48 3.91
N ALA A 135 11.37 18.91 5.11
CA ALA A 135 12.77 19.08 5.48
C ALA A 135 13.54 17.76 5.46
N PHE A 136 12.92 16.68 5.96
CA PHE A 136 13.49 15.34 5.92
C PHE A 136 13.72 14.85 4.49
N CYS A 137 12.74 15.02 3.61
CA CYS A 137 12.85 14.67 2.21
C CYS A 137 13.93 15.51 1.51
N ALA A 138 13.96 16.82 1.74
CA ALA A 138 14.94 17.71 1.13
C ALA A 138 16.38 17.29 1.47
N PHE A 139 16.58 16.76 2.68
CA PHE A 139 17.91 16.34 3.12
C PHE A 139 18.28 14.92 2.68
N HIS A 140 17.35 13.99 2.70
CA HIS A 140 17.64 12.57 2.52
C HIS A 140 17.29 12.02 1.16
N HIS A 141 16.37 12.66 0.42
CA HIS A 141 15.94 12.15 -0.87
C HIS A 141 17.05 12.28 -1.90
N LYS A 142 17.43 11.15 -2.49
CA LYS A 142 18.31 11.10 -3.65
C LYS A 142 17.47 10.57 -4.80
N GLU A 143 17.33 11.39 -5.84
CA GLU A 143 16.72 10.92 -7.08
C GLU A 143 17.59 9.79 -7.65
N GLU A 144 17.10 8.56 -7.56
CA GLU A 144 17.69 7.46 -8.31
C GLU A 144 17.22 7.56 -9.76
N PRO A 145 18.11 7.80 -10.73
CA PRO A 145 17.72 7.80 -12.12
C PRO A 145 17.17 6.41 -12.46
N PHE A 146 15.93 6.37 -12.99
CA PHE A 146 15.31 5.15 -13.44
C PHE A 146 16.15 4.53 -14.57
N ILE A 147 17.06 3.64 -14.23
CA ILE A 147 17.79 2.84 -15.20
C ILE A 147 16.86 1.72 -15.66
N LYS A 148 16.21 1.92 -16.82
CA LYS A 148 15.53 0.82 -17.51
C LYS A 148 16.54 -0.32 -17.62
N ARG A 149 16.30 -1.43 -16.92
CA ARG A 149 17.01 -2.68 -17.16
C ARG A 149 16.92 -2.95 -18.66
N LYS A 150 18.05 -2.86 -19.37
CA LYS A 150 18.15 -3.40 -20.72
C LYS A 150 17.71 -4.85 -20.61
N ARG A 151 16.56 -5.17 -21.19
CA ARG A 151 16.23 -6.57 -21.43
C ARG A 151 17.37 -7.11 -22.25
N ASP A 152 18.18 -7.97 -21.66
CA ASP A 152 19.05 -8.84 -22.41
C ASP A 152 18.13 -9.57 -23.38
N ARG A 153 18.23 -9.20 -24.66
CA ARG A 153 17.68 -10.04 -25.72
C ARG A 153 18.44 -11.34 -25.57
N VAL A 154 17.79 -12.31 -24.94
CA VAL A 154 18.15 -13.69 -25.11
C VAL A 154 18.22 -13.85 -26.62
N LYS A 155 19.43 -14.03 -27.17
CA LYS A 155 19.59 -14.54 -28.53
C LYS A 155 18.91 -15.90 -28.48
N THR A 156 17.67 -15.94 -28.89
CA THR A 156 17.05 -17.15 -29.32
C THR A 156 17.92 -17.58 -30.50
N GLU A 157 18.87 -18.45 -30.26
CA GLU A 157 19.39 -19.27 -31.35
C GLU A 157 18.15 -19.81 -32.01
N GLU A 158 17.97 -19.45 -33.27
CA GLU A 158 16.96 -20.04 -34.10
C GLU A 158 17.27 -21.54 -34.10
N LEU A 159 16.64 -22.25 -33.20
CA LEU A 159 16.45 -23.67 -33.34
C LEU A 159 15.71 -23.79 -34.68
N LYS A 160 16.44 -24.18 -35.71
CA LYS A 160 15.90 -24.55 -37.02
C LYS A 160 15.05 -25.81 -36.85
N PHE A 161 13.97 -25.66 -36.11
CA PHE A 161 12.91 -26.63 -36.08
C PHE A 161 12.09 -26.45 -37.36
N GLY A 162 12.15 -27.48 -38.24
CA GLY A 162 11.12 -27.62 -39.21
C GLY A 162 11.41 -27.06 -40.60
N LYS A 163 12.63 -27.16 -41.09
CA LYS A 163 12.86 -27.02 -42.56
C LYS A 163 12.88 -28.36 -43.31
N GLU A 164 12.53 -29.43 -42.70
CA GLU A 164 12.17 -30.64 -43.43
C GLU A 164 10.64 -30.65 -43.59
N PRO A 165 10.14 -30.58 -44.83
CA PRO A 165 8.71 -30.74 -45.04
C PRO A 165 8.33 -32.15 -44.61
N ILE A 166 7.37 -32.26 -43.72
CA ILE A 166 6.80 -33.52 -43.18
C ILE A 166 6.25 -34.42 -44.32
N PHE A 167 6.24 -33.94 -45.52
CA PHE A 167 5.78 -34.63 -46.75
C PHE A 167 6.87 -34.64 -47.82
N ALA A 168 8.08 -35.05 -47.53
CA ALA A 168 8.96 -35.55 -48.58
C ALA A 168 8.39 -36.89 -49.04
N ARG A 169 7.53 -36.86 -50.04
CA ARG A 169 7.04 -38.05 -50.73
C ARG A 169 8.21 -38.71 -51.42
N THR A 170 8.84 -39.65 -50.77
CA THR A 170 9.59 -40.70 -51.45
C THR A 170 8.57 -41.72 -52.01
N GLY A 171 7.78 -41.23 -52.93
CA GLY A 171 6.90 -42.08 -53.70
C GLY A 171 7.64 -42.53 -54.93
N ARG A 172 8.35 -43.60 -54.83
CA ARG A 172 8.75 -44.41 -55.98
C ARG A 172 7.57 -45.32 -56.26
N PHE A 173 6.75 -44.91 -57.24
CA PHE A 173 5.78 -45.83 -57.82
C PHE A 173 6.53 -46.89 -58.63
N PRO A 174 6.30 -48.16 -58.41
CA PRO A 174 6.78 -49.18 -59.33
C PRO A 174 6.00 -49.01 -60.66
N SER A 175 6.73 -48.84 -61.71
CA SER A 175 6.18 -48.88 -63.06
C SER A 175 5.63 -50.30 -63.32
N SER A 176 4.35 -50.42 -63.51
CA SER A 176 3.76 -51.63 -64.04
C SER A 176 4.26 -51.84 -65.46
N GLY A 177 5.02 -52.88 -65.59
CA GLY A 177 5.50 -53.39 -66.92
C GLY A 177 4.37 -53.77 -67.75
N GLU A 178 4.49 -53.31 -68.99
CA GLU A 178 3.77 -53.85 -70.11
C GLU A 178 4.09 -55.33 -70.29
N GLY A 179 3.08 -56.12 -70.27
CA GLY A 179 3.09 -57.47 -70.83
C GLY A 179 2.34 -57.45 -72.11
N GLY A 180 3.05 -57.34 -73.23
CA GLY A 180 2.55 -57.66 -74.50
C GLY A 180 2.34 -59.16 -74.65
N GLY A 181 1.38 -59.55 -75.33
CA GLY A 181 1.17 -60.89 -75.69
C GLY A 181 0.20 -61.06 -76.79
N ASP A 182 0.57 -61.33 -77.77
CA ASP A 182 0.35 -61.83 -79.03
C ASP A 182 -0.55 -63.09 -79.03
N GLY A 183 -1.42 -63.21 -80.01
CA GLY A 183 -2.13 -64.42 -80.38
C GLY A 183 -3.58 -64.21 -80.71
#